data_7f7e5205d83098aeffd726cbfa29d88d
#
_entry.id   7f7e5205d83098aeffd726cbfa29d88d
#
_cell.length_a   1.000
_cell.length_b   1.000
_cell.length_c   1.000
_cell.angle_alpha   90.00
_cell.angle_beta   90.00
_cell.angle_gamma   90.00
#
_symmetry.space_group_name_H-M   'P 1'
#
loop_
_entity.id
_entity.type
_entity.pdbx_description
1 polymer ?
#
loop_
_entity_poly.entity_id
_entity_poly.type
_entity_poly.pdbx_seq_one_letter_code
_entity_poly.pdbx_strand_id
1 'polypeptide(L)'
;MKILLSGIDGYTGWPLSLAISRKFKNSEIIGVDNLMRRKWVKESNSESAIPIKTMERRIITAKKNGFKNIKFIKGDLTNLKFVENLIKSHKFDVVIHVASQPSAPYATSSIVNAAFTQKNNIISTLNLIWTLEKYKKKPVKFIYTSTTGVYGQPNFKIPEGFINVRHENKTDKIPYSHLGGSWYHITKSNDLNNLFLASKLWGMKIIDLRTSIIYGVDTADTKLHPDLNTRFDFDYNFGVVI
;
A
#
# COMPACT_ATOMS: atom_id res chain seq x y z
N MET A 1 12.25 -2.69 -16.81
CA MET A 1 11.59 -1.87 -15.78
C MET A 1 11.79 -2.52 -14.43
N LYS A 2 12.21 -1.75 -13.41
CA LYS A 2 12.35 -2.26 -12.02
C LYS A 2 11.29 -1.64 -11.13
N ILE A 3 10.53 -2.48 -10.43
CA ILE A 3 9.36 -2.10 -9.65
C ILE A 3 9.61 -2.44 -8.18
N LEU A 4 9.43 -1.47 -7.28
CA LEU A 4 9.27 -1.72 -5.86
C LEU A 4 7.78 -1.93 -5.56
N LEU A 5 7.44 -3.05 -4.96
CA LEU A 5 6.09 -3.32 -4.44
C LEU A 5 6.17 -3.50 -2.93
N SER A 6 5.78 -2.52 -2.16
CA SER A 6 5.73 -2.61 -0.71
C SER A 6 4.41 -3.23 -0.25
N GLY A 7 4.46 -4.06 0.79
CA GLY A 7 3.29 -4.79 1.28
C GLY A 7 2.96 -6.05 0.46
N ILE A 8 3.99 -6.72 -0.07
CA ILE A 8 3.80 -7.88 -0.96
C ILE A 8 3.13 -9.07 -0.29
N ASP A 9 3.27 -9.28 1.04
CA ASP A 9 2.61 -10.38 1.75
C ASP A 9 1.12 -10.11 2.03
N GLY A 10 0.68 -8.87 1.81
CA GLY A 10 -0.68 -8.42 2.07
C GLY A 10 -1.72 -8.99 1.11
N TYR A 11 -2.99 -8.78 1.47
CA TYR A 11 -4.16 -9.19 0.70
C TYR A 11 -4.14 -8.68 -0.76
N THR A 12 -3.81 -7.42 -0.96
CA THR A 12 -3.70 -6.81 -2.30
C THR A 12 -2.32 -7.04 -2.91
N GLY A 13 -1.25 -6.97 -2.11
CA GLY A 13 0.13 -6.97 -2.61
C GLY A 13 0.51 -8.26 -3.33
N TRP A 14 0.12 -9.40 -2.79
CA TRP A 14 0.49 -10.70 -3.38
C TRP A 14 -0.15 -10.94 -4.75
N PRO A 15 -1.49 -10.91 -4.92
CA PRO A 15 -2.09 -11.10 -6.23
C PRO A 15 -1.66 -10.03 -7.23
N LEU A 16 -1.45 -8.79 -6.79
CA LEU A 16 -0.92 -7.73 -7.63
C LEU A 16 0.49 -8.05 -8.14
N SER A 17 1.36 -8.63 -7.30
CA SER A 17 2.71 -9.03 -7.71
C SER A 17 2.69 -10.08 -8.83
N LEU A 18 1.80 -11.06 -8.75
CA LEU A 18 1.60 -12.08 -9.77
C LEU A 18 1.06 -11.46 -11.08
N ALA A 19 0.04 -10.62 -10.99
CA ALA A 19 -0.55 -9.95 -12.14
C ALA A 19 0.46 -9.05 -12.88
N ILE A 20 1.27 -8.28 -12.14
CA ILE A 20 2.35 -7.46 -12.72
C ILE A 20 3.40 -8.36 -13.37
N SER A 21 3.80 -9.44 -12.70
CA SER A 21 4.78 -10.40 -13.23
C SER A 21 4.32 -11.02 -14.54
N ARG A 22 3.05 -11.40 -14.64
CA ARG A 22 2.46 -11.95 -15.88
C ARG A 22 2.46 -10.91 -17.00
N LYS A 23 2.02 -9.68 -16.70
CA LYS A 23 1.86 -8.63 -17.71
C LYS A 23 3.19 -8.04 -18.18
N PHE A 24 4.16 -7.91 -17.27
CA PHE A 24 5.45 -7.27 -17.55
C PHE A 24 6.61 -8.24 -17.34
N LYS A 25 6.68 -9.28 -18.18
CA LYS A 25 7.66 -10.39 -18.08
C LYS A 25 9.11 -9.93 -18.02
N ASN A 26 9.45 -8.82 -18.69
CA ASN A 26 10.80 -8.24 -18.72
C ASN A 26 11.05 -7.20 -17.60
N SER A 27 10.16 -7.11 -16.61
CA SER A 27 10.40 -6.30 -15.42
C SER A 27 11.07 -7.11 -14.31
N GLU A 28 11.65 -6.42 -13.33
CA GLU A 28 12.08 -7.00 -12.07
C GLU A 28 11.21 -6.42 -10.96
N ILE A 29 10.56 -7.27 -10.16
CA ILE A 29 9.69 -6.88 -9.07
C ILE A 29 10.41 -7.18 -7.77
N ILE A 30 10.73 -6.15 -7.00
CA ILE A 30 11.25 -6.26 -5.64
C ILE A 30 10.10 -6.04 -4.68
N GLY A 31 9.60 -7.12 -4.11
CA GLY A 31 8.57 -7.09 -3.09
C GLY A 31 9.17 -6.91 -1.71
N VAL A 32 8.66 -5.95 -0.93
CA VAL A 32 9.10 -5.69 0.45
C VAL A 32 7.94 -5.85 1.41
N ASP A 33 8.18 -6.53 2.54
CA ASP A 33 7.20 -6.68 3.61
C ASP A 33 7.93 -6.96 4.94
N ASN A 34 7.37 -6.49 6.06
CA ASN A 34 7.85 -6.82 7.40
C ASN A 34 7.11 -8.00 8.03
N LEU A 35 6.08 -8.53 7.35
CA LEU A 35 5.22 -9.63 7.75
C LEU A 35 4.37 -9.37 9.01
N MET A 36 4.24 -8.11 9.42
CA MET A 36 3.51 -7.73 10.64
C MET A 36 2.02 -8.06 10.57
N ARG A 37 1.42 -8.08 9.37
CA ARG A 37 0.02 -8.50 9.20
C ARG A 37 -0.25 -9.88 9.77
N ARG A 38 0.69 -10.82 9.61
CA ARG A 38 0.58 -12.17 10.16
C ARG A 38 0.56 -12.17 11.68
N LYS A 39 1.31 -11.23 12.30
CA LYS A 39 1.34 -11.06 13.75
C LYS A 39 0.04 -10.44 14.27
N TRP A 40 -0.43 -9.36 13.65
CA TRP A 40 -1.67 -8.68 14.08
C TRP A 40 -2.90 -9.59 14.03
N VAL A 41 -3.03 -10.41 13.00
CA VAL A 41 -4.13 -11.37 12.88
C VAL A 41 -4.10 -12.38 14.02
N LYS A 42 -2.91 -12.91 14.36
CA LYS A 42 -2.75 -13.81 15.52
C LYS A 42 -3.06 -13.12 16.86
N GLU A 43 -2.62 -11.88 17.03
CA GLU A 43 -2.93 -11.07 18.23
C GLU A 43 -4.44 -10.80 18.38
N SER A 44 -5.17 -10.85 17.26
CA SER A 44 -6.65 -10.78 17.24
C SER A 44 -7.31 -12.15 17.43
N ASN A 45 -6.56 -13.18 17.86
CA ASN A 45 -7.03 -14.57 17.99
C ASN A 45 -7.68 -15.10 16.68
N SER A 46 -7.11 -14.75 15.56
CA SER A 46 -7.62 -15.09 14.24
C SER A 46 -6.51 -15.65 13.34
N GLU A 47 -6.93 -16.19 12.22
CA GLU A 47 -6.04 -16.67 11.16
C GLU A 47 -6.66 -16.38 9.78
N SER A 48 -5.88 -16.60 8.72
CA SER A 48 -6.43 -16.53 7.36
C SER A 48 -7.35 -17.72 7.11
N ALA A 49 -8.58 -17.47 6.70
CA ALA A 49 -9.56 -18.52 6.34
C ALA A 49 -9.07 -19.37 5.17
N ILE A 50 -8.23 -18.82 4.31
CA ILE A 50 -7.52 -19.56 3.25
C ILE A 50 -6.08 -19.75 3.71
N PRO A 51 -5.57 -20.99 3.83
CA PRO A 51 -4.20 -21.25 4.26
C PRO A 51 -3.18 -20.56 3.37
N ILE A 52 -2.25 -19.84 3.98
CA ILE A 52 -1.15 -19.17 3.27
C ILE A 52 0.21 -19.72 3.70
N LYS A 53 1.08 -19.92 2.74
CA LYS A 53 2.47 -20.38 2.98
C LYS A 53 3.39 -19.22 3.35
N THR A 54 4.61 -19.54 3.79
CA THR A 54 5.66 -18.52 4.00
C THR A 54 5.99 -17.81 2.68
N MET A 55 6.54 -16.62 2.75
CA MET A 55 6.92 -15.87 1.53
C MET A 55 7.97 -16.61 0.70
N GLU A 56 8.91 -17.29 1.34
CA GLU A 56 9.92 -18.11 0.66
C GLU A 56 9.26 -19.21 -0.18
N ARG A 57 8.31 -19.95 0.42
CA ARG A 57 7.58 -21.00 -0.28
C ARG A 57 6.74 -20.43 -1.42
N ARG A 58 6.04 -19.32 -1.20
CA ARG A 58 5.24 -18.62 -2.22
C ARG A 58 6.11 -18.18 -3.40
N ILE A 59 7.29 -17.61 -3.17
CA ILE A 59 8.23 -17.20 -4.22
C ILE A 59 8.76 -18.42 -5.01
N ILE A 60 9.13 -19.51 -4.32
CA ILE A 60 9.58 -20.74 -5.01
C ILE A 60 8.47 -21.27 -5.91
N THR A 61 7.25 -21.36 -5.40
CA THR A 61 6.10 -21.87 -6.16
C THR A 61 5.72 -20.90 -7.30
N ALA A 62 5.79 -19.58 -7.08
CA ALA A 62 5.56 -18.59 -8.12
C ALA A 62 6.55 -18.78 -9.29
N LYS A 63 7.84 -18.96 -9.01
CA LYS A 63 8.86 -19.21 -10.03
C LYS A 63 8.56 -20.47 -10.85
N LYS A 64 8.11 -21.57 -10.21
CA LYS A 64 7.74 -22.82 -10.88
C LYS A 64 6.50 -22.64 -11.78
N ASN A 65 5.61 -21.72 -11.45
CA ASN A 65 4.40 -21.41 -12.22
C ASN A 65 4.57 -20.20 -13.19
N GLY A 66 5.82 -19.87 -13.54
CA GLY A 66 6.11 -18.89 -14.60
C GLY A 66 6.35 -17.44 -14.12
N PHE A 67 6.17 -17.14 -12.83
CA PHE A 67 6.42 -15.79 -12.26
C PHE A 67 7.88 -15.67 -11.79
N LYS A 68 8.82 -15.63 -12.77
CA LYS A 68 10.26 -15.74 -12.48
C LYS A 68 10.92 -14.43 -12.01
N ASN A 69 10.24 -13.30 -12.20
CA ASN A 69 10.79 -11.96 -12.02
C ASN A 69 10.39 -11.30 -10.68
N ILE A 70 9.84 -12.06 -9.73
CA ILE A 70 9.50 -11.60 -8.38
C ILE A 70 10.60 -12.01 -7.41
N LYS A 71 11.12 -11.03 -6.67
CA LYS A 71 12.05 -11.21 -5.53
C LYS A 71 11.41 -10.67 -4.27
N PHE A 72 11.70 -11.28 -3.13
CA PHE A 72 11.23 -10.84 -1.81
C PHE A 72 12.39 -10.39 -0.94
N ILE A 73 12.21 -9.25 -0.29
CA ILE A 73 13.12 -8.72 0.73
C ILE A 73 12.29 -8.45 1.98
N LYS A 74 12.63 -9.15 3.08
CA LYS A 74 12.01 -8.86 4.38
C LYS A 74 12.60 -7.57 4.94
N GLY A 75 11.73 -6.60 5.28
CA GLY A 75 12.18 -5.33 5.85
C GLY A 75 11.05 -4.41 6.26
N ASP A 76 11.37 -3.46 7.12
CA ASP A 76 10.42 -2.50 7.68
C ASP A 76 10.66 -1.12 7.09
N LEU A 77 9.65 -0.57 6.44
CA LEU A 77 9.73 0.76 5.80
C LEU A 77 9.74 1.92 6.81
N THR A 78 9.41 1.67 8.07
CA THR A 78 9.59 2.66 9.14
C THR A 78 11.06 2.81 9.55
N ASN A 79 11.90 1.85 9.18
CA ASN A 79 13.35 1.92 9.39
C ASN A 79 14.03 2.68 8.23
N LEU A 80 14.36 3.93 8.46
CA LEU A 80 15.00 4.80 7.45
C LEU A 80 16.27 4.18 6.86
N LYS A 81 17.14 3.59 7.68
CA LYS A 81 18.39 2.98 7.20
C LYS A 81 18.13 1.81 6.24
N PHE A 82 17.11 1.00 6.52
CA PHE A 82 16.67 -0.05 5.61
C PHE A 82 16.20 0.53 4.27
N VAL A 83 15.34 1.57 4.31
CA VAL A 83 14.81 2.21 3.10
C VAL A 83 15.93 2.87 2.28
N GLU A 84 16.88 3.56 2.93
CA GLU A 84 18.04 4.12 2.24
C GLU A 84 18.88 3.04 1.52
N ASN A 85 19.18 1.94 2.19
CA ASN A 85 19.92 0.84 1.58
C ASN A 85 19.17 0.21 0.41
N LEU A 86 17.86 0.01 0.56
CA LEU A 86 16.99 -0.51 -0.50
C LEU A 86 17.01 0.37 -1.74
N ILE A 87 16.81 1.68 -1.57
CA ILE A 87 16.75 2.64 -2.69
C ILE A 87 18.13 2.84 -3.34
N LYS A 88 19.21 2.88 -2.54
CA LYS A 88 20.58 2.97 -3.07
C LYS A 88 20.98 1.75 -3.90
N SER A 89 20.60 0.56 -3.44
CA SER A 89 20.94 -0.72 -4.11
C SER A 89 20.13 -0.97 -5.38
N HIS A 90 18.99 -0.31 -5.52
CA HIS A 90 18.07 -0.54 -6.63
C HIS A 90 17.65 0.76 -7.30
N LYS A 91 17.71 0.79 -8.65
CA LYS A 91 17.26 1.95 -9.44
C LYS A 91 15.82 1.70 -9.91
N PHE A 92 14.86 2.02 -9.07
CA PHE A 92 13.46 1.80 -9.38
C PHE A 92 12.94 2.75 -10.46
N ASP A 93 12.08 2.24 -11.34
CA ASP A 93 11.30 3.02 -12.31
C ASP A 93 9.92 3.37 -11.74
N VAL A 94 9.37 2.43 -10.96
CA VAL A 94 8.02 2.52 -10.37
C VAL A 94 8.09 2.05 -8.93
N VAL A 95 7.42 2.77 -8.05
CA VAL A 95 7.13 2.35 -6.68
C VAL A 95 5.62 2.20 -6.54
N ILE A 96 5.17 1.03 -6.09
CA ILE A 96 3.77 0.75 -5.77
C ILE A 96 3.71 0.53 -4.27
N HIS A 97 3.12 1.51 -3.57
CA HIS A 97 3.07 1.51 -2.11
C HIS A 97 1.68 1.08 -1.62
N VAL A 98 1.56 -0.20 -1.25
CA VAL A 98 0.35 -0.78 -0.66
C VAL A 98 0.56 -1.21 0.80
N ALA A 99 1.79 -1.10 1.32
CA ALA A 99 2.08 -1.42 2.72
C ALA A 99 1.39 -0.42 3.65
N SER A 100 0.57 -0.91 4.54
CA SER A 100 -0.03 -0.14 5.63
C SER A 100 -0.61 -1.07 6.69
N GLN A 101 -0.87 -0.57 7.90
CA GLN A 101 -1.89 -1.13 8.78
C GLN A 101 -3.24 -0.64 8.23
N PRO A 102 -4.09 -1.51 7.65
CA PRO A 102 -5.24 -1.07 6.87
C PRO A 102 -6.57 -1.06 7.62
N SER A 103 -6.57 -1.48 8.88
CA SER A 103 -7.80 -1.71 9.64
C SER A 103 -8.22 -0.49 10.45
N ALA A 104 -9.42 0.03 10.17
CA ALA A 104 -10.05 1.07 10.97
C ALA A 104 -10.45 0.57 12.37
N PRO A 105 -11.09 -0.63 12.54
CA PRO A 105 -11.38 -1.17 13.85
C PRO A 105 -10.13 -1.38 14.71
N TYR A 106 -9.08 -2.00 14.16
CA TYR A 106 -7.81 -2.17 14.87
C TYR A 106 -7.22 -0.82 15.33
N ALA A 107 -7.17 0.17 14.44
CA ALA A 107 -6.65 1.49 14.76
C ALA A 107 -7.44 2.23 15.83
N THR A 108 -8.71 1.88 16.05
CA THR A 108 -9.61 2.53 17.00
C THR A 108 -9.72 1.77 18.33
N SER A 109 -9.22 0.54 18.39
CA SER A 109 -9.40 -0.35 19.56
C SER A 109 -8.62 0.08 20.80
N SER A 110 -7.52 0.83 20.66
CA SER A 110 -6.73 1.37 21.77
C SER A 110 -5.82 2.51 21.34
N ILE A 111 -5.36 3.31 22.32
CA ILE A 111 -4.36 4.38 22.06
C ILE A 111 -3.06 3.79 21.51
N VAL A 112 -2.65 2.61 21.94
CA VAL A 112 -1.44 1.92 21.46
C VAL A 112 -1.58 1.58 19.98
N ASN A 113 -2.73 1.02 19.56
CA ASN A 113 -3.01 0.66 18.19
C ASN A 113 -3.20 1.89 17.29
N ALA A 114 -3.81 2.95 17.81
CA ALA A 114 -3.90 4.24 17.12
C ALA A 114 -2.52 4.83 16.87
N ALA A 115 -1.69 4.97 17.89
CA ALA A 115 -0.33 5.52 17.79
C ALA A 115 0.56 4.66 16.87
N PHE A 116 0.47 3.34 16.99
CA PHE A 116 1.16 2.42 16.09
C PHE A 116 0.74 2.65 14.64
N THR A 117 -0.56 2.73 14.36
CA THR A 117 -1.10 2.93 13.01
C THR A 117 -0.60 4.25 12.41
N GLN A 118 -0.63 5.35 13.19
CA GLN A 118 -0.09 6.64 12.76
C GLN A 118 1.40 6.52 12.40
N LYS A 119 2.21 6.00 13.30
CA LYS A 119 3.65 5.85 13.09
C LYS A 119 3.96 4.93 11.90
N ASN A 120 3.33 3.75 11.85
CA ASN A 120 3.61 2.76 10.82
C ASN A 120 3.29 3.28 9.42
N ASN A 121 2.12 3.85 9.23
CA ASN A 121 1.65 4.26 7.91
C ASN A 121 2.38 5.53 7.43
N ILE A 122 2.37 6.59 8.23
CA ILE A 122 2.92 7.89 7.82
C ILE A 122 4.44 7.83 7.65
N ILE A 123 5.15 7.23 8.61
CA ILE A 123 6.63 7.17 8.54
C ILE A 123 7.11 6.30 7.38
N SER A 124 6.41 5.20 7.06
CA SER A 124 6.79 4.37 5.91
C SER A 124 6.66 5.12 4.59
N THR A 125 5.57 5.87 4.39
CA THR A 125 5.38 6.72 3.21
C THR A 125 6.44 7.82 3.16
N LEU A 126 6.65 8.52 4.27
CA LEU A 126 7.61 9.62 4.35
C LEU A 126 9.05 9.17 4.06
N ASN A 127 9.48 8.05 4.65
CA ASN A 127 10.79 7.47 4.39
C ASN A 127 10.98 7.12 2.91
N LEU A 128 9.95 6.57 2.25
CA LEU A 128 10.03 6.23 0.83
C LEU A 128 10.18 7.48 -0.04
N ILE A 129 9.30 8.49 0.11
CA ILE A 129 9.32 9.67 -0.77
C ILE A 129 10.59 10.49 -0.60
N TRP A 130 11.05 10.72 0.65
CA TRP A 130 12.29 11.45 0.93
C TRP A 130 13.53 10.70 0.43
N THR A 131 13.59 9.39 0.63
CA THR A 131 14.72 8.60 0.17
C THR A 131 14.78 8.50 -1.35
N LEU A 132 13.62 8.36 -2.01
CA LEU A 132 13.53 8.40 -3.46
C LEU A 132 14.02 9.76 -3.99
N GLU A 133 13.61 10.86 -3.41
CA GLU A 133 14.08 12.19 -3.82
C GLU A 133 15.58 12.36 -3.62
N LYS A 134 16.08 11.98 -2.42
CA LYS A 134 17.51 12.12 -2.06
C LYS A 134 18.44 11.32 -2.97
N TYR A 135 18.03 10.11 -3.40
CA TYR A 135 18.89 9.19 -4.16
C TYR A 135 18.40 8.93 -5.58
N LYS A 136 17.46 9.74 -6.08
CA LYS A 136 16.96 9.58 -7.46
C LYS A 136 18.08 9.76 -8.47
N LYS A 137 18.12 8.84 -9.42
CA LYS A 137 18.99 8.94 -10.63
C LYS A 137 18.18 9.25 -11.89
N LYS A 138 16.86 9.13 -11.80
CA LYS A 138 15.86 9.37 -12.84
C LYS A 138 14.50 9.60 -12.20
N PRO A 139 13.53 10.17 -12.93
CA PRO A 139 12.15 10.29 -12.45
C PRO A 139 11.56 8.92 -12.10
N VAL A 140 10.96 8.80 -10.92
CA VAL A 140 10.27 7.59 -10.45
C VAL A 140 8.78 7.88 -10.41
N LYS A 141 7.97 6.94 -10.92
CA LYS A 141 6.52 7.00 -10.77
C LYS A 141 6.14 6.37 -9.43
N PHE A 142 5.45 7.11 -8.58
CA PHE A 142 4.97 6.66 -7.29
C PHE A 142 3.47 6.40 -7.35
N ILE A 143 3.05 5.15 -7.17
CA ILE A 143 1.65 4.74 -7.13
C ILE A 143 1.31 4.44 -5.68
N TYR A 144 0.36 5.18 -5.14
CA TYR A 144 -0.10 5.06 -3.77
C TYR A 144 -1.52 4.52 -3.71
N THR A 145 -1.75 3.54 -2.85
CA THR A 145 -3.10 3.03 -2.60
C THR A 145 -3.70 3.76 -1.40
N SER A 146 -4.57 4.68 -1.70
CA SER A 146 -5.38 5.42 -0.74
C SER A 146 -6.75 4.74 -0.55
N THR A 147 -7.72 5.47 -0.05
CA THR A 147 -9.06 4.96 0.22
C THR A 147 -10.11 6.06 0.01
N THR A 148 -11.30 5.67 -0.41
CA THR A 148 -12.47 6.59 -0.42
C THR A 148 -12.85 7.07 0.99
N GLY A 149 -12.43 6.37 2.03
CA GLY A 149 -12.64 6.78 3.42
C GLY A 149 -11.97 8.10 3.84
N VAL A 150 -11.04 8.65 3.02
CA VAL A 150 -10.47 9.99 3.23
C VAL A 150 -11.47 11.11 2.97
N TYR A 151 -12.56 10.83 2.28
CA TYR A 151 -13.60 11.82 2.00
C TYR A 151 -14.58 12.04 3.17
N GLY A 152 -14.57 11.18 4.18
CA GLY A 152 -15.60 11.16 5.20
C GLY A 152 -16.94 10.69 4.62
N GLN A 153 -18.02 11.34 5.01
CA GLN A 153 -19.38 11.02 4.57
C GLN A 153 -20.10 12.28 4.06
N PRO A 154 -19.70 12.82 2.89
CA PRO A 154 -20.36 13.98 2.32
C PRO A 154 -21.73 13.62 1.76
N ASN A 155 -22.67 14.57 1.83
CA ASN A 155 -24.02 14.41 1.30
C ASN A 155 -24.14 14.71 -0.21
N PHE A 156 -23.03 14.80 -0.92
CA PHE A 156 -22.99 15.06 -2.36
C PHE A 156 -22.00 14.14 -3.07
N LYS A 157 -22.15 14.01 -4.39
CA LYS A 157 -21.23 13.25 -5.22
C LYS A 157 -19.88 13.95 -5.30
N ILE A 158 -18.83 13.24 -4.92
CA ILE A 158 -17.45 13.75 -4.94
C ILE A 158 -16.91 13.61 -6.35
N PRO A 159 -16.46 14.71 -6.99
CA PRO A 159 -15.79 14.63 -8.28
C PRO A 159 -14.39 14.02 -8.13
N GLU A 160 -13.90 13.41 -9.20
CA GLU A 160 -12.50 12.98 -9.26
C GLU A 160 -11.55 14.21 -9.27
N GLY A 161 -10.46 14.11 -8.52
CA GLY A 161 -9.41 15.14 -8.51
C GLY A 161 -9.71 16.33 -7.60
N PHE A 162 -9.78 17.51 -8.18
CA PHE A 162 -9.92 18.78 -7.46
C PHE A 162 -11.32 19.35 -7.58
N ILE A 163 -11.73 20.10 -6.56
CA ILE A 163 -12.99 20.87 -6.58
C ILE A 163 -12.71 22.35 -6.76
N ASN A 164 -13.65 23.03 -7.43
CA ASN A 164 -13.64 24.48 -7.51
C ASN A 164 -14.32 25.04 -6.26
N VAL A 165 -13.58 25.88 -5.54
CA VAL A 165 -14.11 26.59 -4.36
C VAL A 165 -14.17 28.08 -4.70
N ARG A 166 -15.33 28.71 -4.48
CA ARG A 166 -15.52 30.15 -4.64
C ARG A 166 -15.73 30.79 -3.27
N HIS A 167 -14.94 31.82 -2.98
CA HIS A 167 -15.08 32.65 -1.78
C HIS A 167 -14.73 34.12 -2.13
N GLU A 168 -15.53 35.07 -1.69
CA GLU A 168 -15.31 36.51 -1.89
C GLU A 168 -14.96 36.89 -3.35
N ASN A 169 -15.71 36.41 -4.33
CA ASN A 169 -15.48 36.65 -5.76
C ASN A 169 -14.17 36.05 -6.34
N LYS A 170 -13.42 35.27 -5.56
CA LYS A 170 -12.26 34.51 -6.01
C LYS A 170 -12.63 33.04 -6.16
N THR A 171 -12.06 32.39 -7.17
CA THR A 171 -12.23 30.94 -7.38
C THR A 171 -10.88 30.29 -7.39
N ASP A 172 -10.74 29.18 -6.66
CA ASP A 172 -9.54 28.36 -6.64
C ASP A 172 -9.88 26.88 -6.79
N LYS A 173 -8.91 26.09 -7.25
CA LYS A 173 -8.97 24.64 -7.33
C LYS A 173 -8.22 24.03 -6.16
N ILE A 174 -8.95 23.38 -5.27
CA ILE A 174 -8.36 22.71 -4.12
C ILE A 174 -8.65 21.20 -4.15
N PRO A 175 -7.75 20.35 -3.60
CA PRO A 175 -8.09 18.96 -3.37
C PRO A 175 -9.29 18.90 -2.43
N TYR A 176 -10.18 17.89 -2.66
CA TYR A 176 -11.31 17.72 -1.73
C TYR A 176 -10.81 17.52 -0.30
N SER A 177 -11.54 18.07 0.66
CA SER A 177 -11.21 17.99 2.08
C SER A 177 -11.08 16.56 2.57
N HIS A 178 -10.00 16.28 3.30
CA HIS A 178 -9.68 14.97 3.83
C HIS A 178 -10.18 14.87 5.28
N LEU A 179 -11.46 14.53 5.44
CA LEU A 179 -12.11 14.31 6.74
C LEU A 179 -12.23 12.81 7.01
N GLY A 180 -11.12 12.16 7.27
CA GLY A 180 -11.08 10.71 7.48
C GLY A 180 -11.95 10.25 8.65
N GLY A 181 -12.81 9.24 8.44
CA GLY A 181 -13.75 8.71 9.42
C GLY A 181 -13.14 7.75 10.46
N SER A 182 -11.82 7.56 10.50
CA SER A 182 -11.13 6.74 11.50
C SER A 182 -9.65 7.12 11.60
N TRP A 183 -8.96 6.64 12.65
CA TRP A 183 -7.51 6.84 12.79
C TRP A 183 -6.71 6.27 11.61
N TYR A 184 -7.16 5.18 11.00
CA TYR A 184 -6.58 4.66 9.76
C TYR A 184 -6.78 5.64 8.59
N HIS A 185 -8.01 6.14 8.37
CA HIS A 185 -8.29 7.07 7.28
C HIS A 185 -7.52 8.39 7.43
N ILE A 186 -7.30 8.85 8.67
CA ILE A 186 -6.46 10.02 8.95
C ILE A 186 -5.02 9.77 8.50
N THR A 187 -4.44 8.56 8.68
CA THR A 187 -3.11 8.29 8.15
C THR A 187 -3.06 8.41 6.63
N LYS A 188 -4.10 7.93 5.95
CA LYS A 188 -4.20 8.04 4.49
C LYS A 188 -4.32 9.49 4.03
N SER A 189 -5.09 10.32 4.75
CA SER A 189 -5.17 11.77 4.50
C SER A 189 -3.83 12.48 4.69
N ASN A 190 -3.10 12.13 5.75
CA ASN A 190 -1.77 12.68 6.00
C ASN A 190 -0.77 12.28 4.91
N ASP A 191 -0.80 11.02 4.47
CA ASP A 191 0.04 10.55 3.37
C ASP A 191 -0.28 11.30 2.07
N LEU A 192 -1.57 11.54 1.76
CA LEU A 192 -1.95 12.32 0.58
C LEU A 192 -1.42 13.75 0.63
N ASN A 193 -1.44 14.40 1.79
CA ASN A 193 -0.86 15.73 1.97
C ASN A 193 0.67 15.71 1.75
N ASN A 194 1.37 14.72 2.30
CA ASN A 194 2.81 14.52 2.09
C ASN A 194 3.13 14.29 0.61
N LEU A 195 2.36 13.44 -0.06
CA LEU A 195 2.53 13.12 -1.48
C LEU A 195 2.23 14.33 -2.38
N PHE A 196 1.17 15.09 -2.07
CA PHE A 196 0.84 16.32 -2.79
C PHE A 196 1.97 17.35 -2.66
N LEU A 197 2.51 17.53 -1.45
CA LEU A 197 3.65 18.42 -1.22
C LEU A 197 4.90 17.95 -1.97
N ALA A 198 5.22 16.65 -1.95
CA ALA A 198 6.33 16.08 -2.68
C ALA A 198 6.20 16.27 -4.20
N SER A 199 4.98 16.12 -4.73
CA SER A 199 4.70 16.43 -6.14
C SER A 199 4.94 17.88 -6.47
N LYS A 200 4.48 18.80 -5.61
CA LYS A 200 4.62 20.25 -5.80
C LYS A 200 6.09 20.72 -5.67
N LEU A 201 6.81 20.24 -4.65
CA LEU A 201 8.19 20.67 -4.38
C LEU A 201 9.21 20.05 -5.32
N TRP A 202 9.06 18.77 -5.65
CA TRP A 202 10.08 17.99 -6.32
C TRP A 202 9.68 17.50 -7.72
N GLY A 203 8.46 17.80 -8.15
CA GLY A 203 7.93 17.29 -9.43
C GLY A 203 7.75 15.77 -9.45
N MET A 204 7.63 15.13 -8.28
CA MET A 204 7.44 13.68 -8.19
C MET A 204 6.13 13.28 -8.89
N LYS A 205 6.21 12.30 -9.78
CA LYS A 205 5.02 11.79 -10.50
C LYS A 205 4.25 10.82 -9.61
N ILE A 206 3.14 11.28 -9.05
CA ILE A 206 2.32 10.53 -8.11
C ILE A 206 0.99 10.16 -8.74
N ILE A 207 0.55 8.92 -8.50
CA ILE A 207 -0.80 8.44 -8.79
C ILE A 207 -1.41 8.01 -7.47
N ASP A 208 -2.47 8.70 -7.05
CA ASP A 208 -3.28 8.37 -5.88
C ASP A 208 -4.48 7.52 -6.33
N LEU A 209 -4.51 6.26 -5.91
CA LEU A 209 -5.60 5.33 -6.16
C LEU A 209 -6.54 5.28 -4.94
N ARG A 210 -7.60 6.08 -4.97
CA ARG A 210 -8.63 6.10 -3.91
C ARG A 210 -9.60 4.96 -4.11
N THR A 211 -9.22 3.79 -3.62
CA THR A 211 -10.04 2.59 -3.77
C THR A 211 -11.13 2.53 -2.70
N SER A 212 -12.26 1.93 -3.05
CA SER A 212 -13.22 1.41 -2.09
C SER A 212 -12.72 0.08 -1.51
N ILE A 213 -13.58 -0.70 -0.89
CA ILE A 213 -13.24 -2.02 -0.35
C ILE A 213 -12.77 -2.92 -1.49
N ILE A 214 -11.56 -3.46 -1.37
CA ILE A 214 -11.05 -4.50 -2.26
C ILE A 214 -11.46 -5.84 -1.67
N TYR A 215 -12.19 -6.65 -2.44
CA TYR A 215 -12.69 -7.94 -1.98
C TYR A 215 -12.45 -9.04 -3.01
N GLY A 216 -12.62 -10.29 -2.59
CA GLY A 216 -12.44 -11.49 -3.40
C GLY A 216 -11.43 -12.45 -2.75
N VAL A 217 -11.56 -13.71 -3.03
CA VAL A 217 -10.76 -14.78 -2.40
C VAL A 217 -9.60 -15.25 -3.25
N ASP A 218 -9.67 -15.04 -4.57
CA ASP A 218 -8.68 -15.52 -5.52
C ASP A 218 -8.62 -14.70 -6.81
N THR A 219 -7.62 -14.98 -7.61
CA THR A 219 -7.45 -14.52 -8.99
C THR A 219 -7.05 -15.69 -9.88
N ALA A 220 -7.09 -15.50 -11.20
CA ALA A 220 -6.60 -16.53 -12.13
C ALA A 220 -5.16 -16.98 -11.84
N ASP A 221 -4.31 -16.05 -11.32
CA ASP A 221 -2.92 -16.34 -10.96
C ASP A 221 -2.80 -17.16 -9.68
N THR A 222 -3.57 -16.80 -8.65
CA THR A 222 -3.51 -17.50 -7.35
C THR A 222 -4.10 -18.90 -7.43
N LYS A 223 -5.04 -19.16 -8.35
CA LYS A 223 -5.63 -20.49 -8.59
C LYS A 223 -4.67 -21.51 -9.22
N LEU A 224 -3.54 -21.08 -9.77
CA LEU A 224 -2.58 -22.00 -10.41
C LEU A 224 -1.97 -23.01 -9.44
N HIS A 225 -1.88 -22.69 -8.15
CA HIS A 225 -1.34 -23.58 -7.13
C HIS A 225 -1.77 -23.16 -5.72
N PRO A 226 -2.11 -24.08 -4.81
CA PRO A 226 -2.52 -23.73 -3.43
C PRO A 226 -1.49 -22.90 -2.64
N ASP A 227 -0.20 -23.09 -2.89
CA ASP A 227 0.85 -22.26 -2.26
C ASP A 227 0.84 -20.80 -2.75
N LEU A 228 0.09 -20.46 -3.82
CA LEU A 228 -0.06 -19.10 -4.33
C LEU A 228 -1.29 -18.38 -3.78
N ASN A 229 -2.04 -19.01 -2.88
CA ASN A 229 -3.21 -18.40 -2.27
C ASN A 229 -2.89 -17.01 -1.71
N THR A 230 -3.84 -16.10 -1.86
CA THR A 230 -3.82 -14.83 -1.12
C THR A 230 -4.42 -15.05 0.27
N ARG A 231 -3.99 -14.23 1.23
CA ARG A 231 -4.62 -14.27 2.55
C ARG A 231 -6.07 -13.81 2.45
N PHE A 232 -6.90 -14.36 3.29
CA PHE A 232 -8.28 -13.94 3.48
C PHE A 232 -8.56 -13.97 4.98
N ASP A 233 -8.33 -12.83 5.64
CA ASP A 233 -8.54 -12.72 7.07
C ASP A 233 -10.05 -12.65 7.35
N PHE A 234 -10.47 -13.38 8.38
CA PHE A 234 -11.88 -13.57 8.72
C PHE A 234 -12.09 -13.21 10.19
N ASP A 235 -12.02 -11.93 10.48
CA ASP A 235 -12.20 -11.41 11.84
C ASP A 235 -12.70 -9.96 11.81
N TYR A 236 -13.17 -9.46 12.94
CA TYR A 236 -13.69 -8.11 13.07
C TYR A 236 -12.65 -7.02 12.72
N ASN A 237 -11.39 -7.23 13.08
CA ASN A 237 -10.36 -6.23 12.86
C ASN A 237 -9.89 -6.18 11.41
N PHE A 238 -9.72 -7.33 10.77
CA PHE A 238 -9.03 -7.44 9.50
C PHE A 238 -9.82 -8.15 8.40
N GLY A 239 -10.94 -8.73 8.73
CA GLY A 239 -11.82 -9.37 7.77
C GLY A 239 -12.43 -8.36 6.79
N VAL A 240 -12.68 -8.82 5.58
CA VAL A 240 -13.49 -8.10 4.60
C VAL A 240 -14.89 -8.71 4.67
N VAL A 241 -15.80 -8.00 5.30
CA VAL A 241 -17.22 -8.38 5.30
C VAL A 241 -17.81 -7.93 3.96
N ILE A 242 -18.40 -8.87 3.25
CA ILE A 242 -19.15 -8.64 2.00
C ILE A 242 -20.62 -8.62 2.34
#